data_68c7a65d6f49b3ec95db1c35b5ed933d
#
_entry.id   68c7a65d6f49b3ec95db1c35b5ed933d
#
_cell.length_a   1.000
_cell.length_b   1.000
_cell.length_c   1.000
_cell.angle_alpha   90.00
_cell.angle_beta   90.00
_cell.angle_gamma   90.00
#
_symmetry.space_group_name_H-M   'P 1'
#
loop_
_entity.id
_entity.type
_entity.pdbx_description
1 polymer ?
#
loop_
_entity_poly.entity_id
_entity_poly.type
_entity_poly.pdbx_seq_one_letter_code
_entity_poly.pdbx_strand_id
1 'polypeptide(L)'
;MASKNNNTRGIILILLAMMVFSVQDGIMKHIFNFVSLYEIYLIRTVVSFALILIFLKITKKQIVFKSQYPILTLCRVILFFFGFSTFYVSLTVLPLGTATALFFVSPFLITIFAYFFLKEKIGPRRWAAVAIGFIGVYITLNPDFGNFNYLSLLPILCALCYSLSMIIIKMTSDKDSVYTQTFTFYIGAIFFSIIFYFIIGDGQYNTIDHPASQFILRKWFVDLEESIWLMIATGITATLAFLCLFTAYSIASPAVVSPFEYSILLWSPLIGWIYFQEIPSLNTIVGILIIVSSGVYIFMREKAQDQLIATEKPLR
;
A
#
# COMPACT_ATOMS: atom_id res chain seq x y z
N MET A 1 19.34 -20.70 10.40
CA MET A 1 19.70 -20.69 8.96
C MET A 1 18.44 -21.00 8.16
N ALA A 2 17.84 -20.00 7.50
CA ALA A 2 16.77 -20.25 6.53
C ALA A 2 17.38 -21.02 5.36
N SER A 3 16.86 -22.21 5.03
CA SER A 3 17.39 -23.01 3.95
C SER A 3 17.21 -22.25 2.62
N LYS A 4 18.09 -22.49 1.63
CA LYS A 4 18.01 -21.91 0.27
C LYS A 4 16.60 -22.11 -0.34
N ASN A 5 15.90 -23.16 0.05
CA ASN A 5 14.54 -23.50 -0.39
C ASN A 5 13.48 -22.54 0.19
N ASN A 6 13.67 -22.01 1.42
CA ASN A 6 12.74 -21.06 2.03
C ASN A 6 12.80 -19.67 1.37
N ASN A 7 13.99 -19.22 0.95
CA ASN A 7 14.14 -17.96 0.24
C ASN A 7 13.42 -17.98 -1.12
N THR A 8 13.54 -19.07 -1.88
CA THR A 8 12.82 -19.21 -3.16
C THR A 8 11.30 -19.18 -2.97
N ARG A 9 10.80 -19.90 -1.95
CA ARG A 9 9.35 -19.85 -1.60
C ARG A 9 8.92 -18.45 -1.20
N GLY A 10 9.73 -17.72 -0.42
CA GLY A 10 9.47 -16.34 -0.03
C GLY A 10 9.37 -15.41 -1.25
N ILE A 11 10.28 -15.53 -2.22
CA ILE A 11 10.26 -14.75 -3.47
C ILE A 11 8.97 -15.02 -4.25
N ILE A 12 8.57 -16.28 -4.43
CA ILE A 12 7.34 -16.63 -5.14
C ILE A 12 6.11 -16.00 -4.45
N LEU A 13 6.05 -16.05 -3.12
CA LEU A 13 4.94 -15.48 -2.35
C LEU A 13 4.88 -13.95 -2.48
N ILE A 14 6.02 -13.24 -2.49
CA ILE A 14 6.04 -11.78 -2.72
C ILE A 14 5.57 -11.44 -4.14
N LEU A 15 6.07 -12.14 -5.15
CA LEU A 15 5.64 -11.93 -6.53
C LEU A 15 4.13 -12.15 -6.70
N LEU A 16 3.60 -13.20 -6.08
CA LEU A 16 2.15 -13.45 -6.01
C LEU A 16 1.41 -12.33 -5.28
N ALA A 17 1.90 -11.88 -4.12
CA ALA A 17 1.29 -10.81 -3.36
C ALA A 17 1.19 -9.52 -4.20
N MET A 18 2.27 -9.13 -4.87
CA MET A 18 2.32 -7.92 -5.70
C MET A 18 1.40 -8.02 -6.92
N MET A 19 1.33 -9.19 -7.54
CA MET A 19 0.38 -9.45 -8.63
C MET A 19 -1.07 -9.31 -8.14
N VAL A 20 -1.41 -9.93 -6.99
CA VAL A 20 -2.76 -9.88 -6.44
C VAL A 20 -3.14 -8.47 -5.99
N PHE A 21 -2.21 -7.68 -5.41
CA PHE A 21 -2.45 -6.27 -5.13
C PHE A 21 -2.75 -5.47 -6.40
N SER A 22 -1.99 -5.68 -7.47
CA SER A 22 -2.26 -5.01 -8.75
C SER A 22 -3.62 -5.38 -9.33
N VAL A 23 -4.03 -6.65 -9.24
CA VAL A 23 -5.39 -7.09 -9.64
C VAL A 23 -6.45 -6.39 -8.80
N GLN A 24 -6.26 -6.32 -7.48
CA GLN A 24 -7.14 -5.60 -6.58
C GLN A 24 -7.30 -4.12 -6.96
N ASP A 25 -6.18 -3.44 -7.24
CA ASP A 25 -6.20 -2.04 -7.65
C ASP A 25 -6.90 -1.84 -9.00
N GLY A 26 -6.75 -2.81 -9.91
CA GLY A 26 -7.52 -2.87 -11.16
C GLY A 26 -9.02 -3.02 -10.91
N ILE A 27 -9.45 -3.92 -10.01
CA ILE A 27 -10.87 -4.05 -9.63
C ILE A 27 -11.37 -2.72 -9.02
N MET A 28 -10.61 -2.11 -8.11
CA MET A 28 -10.97 -0.80 -7.53
C MET A 28 -11.13 0.26 -8.62
N LYS A 29 -10.23 0.30 -9.60
CA LYS A 29 -10.32 1.22 -10.74
C LYS A 29 -11.52 0.92 -11.64
N HIS A 30 -11.93 -0.32 -11.76
CA HIS A 30 -13.12 -0.68 -12.56
C HIS A 30 -14.41 -0.22 -11.89
N ILE A 31 -14.55 -0.45 -10.59
CA ILE A 31 -15.82 -0.21 -9.86
C ILE A 31 -16.00 1.24 -9.40
N PHE A 32 -15.00 2.12 -9.52
CA PHE A 32 -15.16 3.52 -9.10
C PHE A 32 -16.24 4.28 -9.87
N ASN A 33 -16.61 3.82 -11.07
CA ASN A 33 -17.64 4.46 -11.89
C ASN A 33 -19.06 4.24 -11.36
N PHE A 34 -19.31 3.18 -10.56
CA PHE A 34 -20.67 2.81 -10.13
C PHE A 34 -20.84 2.68 -8.62
N VAL A 35 -19.78 2.54 -7.84
CA VAL A 35 -19.87 2.33 -6.39
C VAL A 35 -19.11 3.43 -5.66
N SER A 36 -19.58 3.82 -4.46
CA SER A 36 -18.88 4.79 -3.61
C SER A 36 -17.62 4.16 -2.97
N LEU A 37 -16.54 4.94 -2.85
CA LEU A 37 -15.28 4.52 -2.26
C LEU A 37 -15.45 3.89 -0.85
N TYR A 38 -16.19 4.56 0.01
CA TYR A 38 -16.33 4.11 1.40
C TYR A 38 -17.32 2.96 1.57
N GLU A 39 -18.24 2.79 0.63
CA GLU A 39 -19.06 1.58 0.52
C GLU A 39 -18.19 0.36 0.17
N ILE A 40 -17.30 0.50 -0.83
CA ILE A 40 -16.33 -0.53 -1.16
C ILE A 40 -15.47 -0.85 0.06
N TYR A 41 -15.00 0.17 0.78
CA TYR A 41 -14.19 -0.01 1.99
C TYR A 41 -14.94 -0.78 3.07
N LEU A 42 -16.22 -0.50 3.30
CA LEU A 42 -17.02 -1.21 4.27
C LEU A 42 -17.07 -2.70 3.95
N ILE A 43 -17.55 -3.06 2.75
CA ILE A 43 -17.73 -4.46 2.34
C ILE A 43 -16.39 -5.18 2.26
N ARG A 44 -15.39 -4.60 1.60
CA ARG A 44 -14.03 -5.12 1.53
C ARG A 44 -13.46 -5.43 2.90
N THR A 45 -13.56 -4.49 3.83
CA THR A 45 -12.96 -4.61 5.16
C THR A 45 -13.68 -5.65 6.01
N VAL A 46 -15.01 -5.74 5.92
CA VAL A 46 -15.82 -6.78 6.58
C VAL A 46 -15.42 -8.17 6.07
N VAL A 47 -15.29 -8.34 4.75
CA VAL A 47 -14.86 -9.62 4.15
C VAL A 47 -13.43 -9.96 4.60
N SER A 48 -12.50 -9.01 4.52
CA SER A 48 -11.11 -9.22 4.95
C SER A 48 -11.01 -9.56 6.43
N PHE A 49 -11.80 -8.89 7.28
CA PHE A 49 -11.86 -9.14 8.72
C PHE A 49 -12.37 -10.56 9.02
N ALA A 50 -13.43 -10.98 8.35
CA ALA A 50 -13.97 -12.33 8.48
C ALA A 50 -12.95 -13.41 8.05
N LEU A 51 -12.30 -13.22 6.90
CA LEU A 51 -11.31 -14.16 6.39
C LEU A 51 -10.08 -14.27 7.29
N ILE A 52 -9.59 -13.17 7.84
CA ILE A 52 -8.47 -13.17 8.79
C ILE A 52 -8.86 -13.87 10.11
N LEU A 53 -10.07 -13.66 10.62
CA LEU A 53 -10.57 -14.38 11.80
C LEU A 53 -10.59 -15.89 11.56
N ILE A 54 -11.09 -16.32 10.41
CA ILE A 54 -11.09 -17.73 10.01
C ILE A 54 -9.67 -18.28 9.96
N PHE A 55 -8.75 -17.56 9.30
CA PHE A 55 -7.34 -17.93 9.19
C PHE A 55 -6.68 -18.10 10.57
N LEU A 56 -6.89 -17.16 11.48
CA LEU A 56 -6.31 -17.21 12.82
C LEU A 56 -6.89 -18.33 13.68
N LYS A 57 -8.19 -18.61 13.55
CA LYS A 57 -8.85 -19.74 14.20
C LYS A 57 -8.25 -21.08 13.72
N ILE A 58 -8.05 -21.24 12.41
CA ILE A 58 -7.45 -22.44 11.81
C ILE A 58 -6.00 -22.60 12.26
N THR A 59 -5.23 -21.52 12.28
CA THR A 59 -3.80 -21.54 12.65
C THR A 59 -3.57 -21.50 14.16
N LYS A 60 -4.64 -21.46 14.99
CA LYS A 60 -4.59 -21.41 16.47
C LYS A 60 -3.71 -20.28 17.03
N LYS A 61 -3.61 -19.17 16.31
CA LYS A 61 -2.84 -18.01 16.76
C LYS A 61 -3.68 -17.16 17.71
N GLN A 62 -3.05 -16.70 18.81
CA GLN A 62 -3.72 -15.84 19.77
C GLN A 62 -3.95 -14.45 19.18
N ILE A 63 -5.15 -13.94 19.42
CA ILE A 63 -5.57 -12.60 19.00
C ILE A 63 -5.62 -11.72 20.24
N VAL A 64 -4.86 -10.64 20.23
CA VAL A 64 -4.94 -9.59 21.25
C VAL A 64 -5.59 -8.38 20.58
N PHE A 65 -6.82 -8.07 20.97
CA PHE A 65 -7.59 -6.96 20.37
C PHE A 65 -7.18 -5.58 20.89
N LYS A 66 -6.52 -5.52 22.06
CA LYS A 66 -6.17 -4.28 22.71
C LYS A 66 -4.73 -3.90 22.43
N SER A 67 -4.53 -2.76 21.76
CA SER A 67 -3.19 -2.17 21.61
C SER A 67 -2.68 -1.59 22.92
N GLN A 68 -1.38 -1.73 23.15
CA GLN A 68 -0.67 -1.07 24.26
C GLN A 68 -0.39 0.42 23.97
N TYR A 69 -0.51 0.85 22.72
CA TYR A 69 -0.28 2.21 22.24
C TYR A 69 -1.51 2.82 21.56
N PRO A 70 -2.62 3.08 22.30
CA PRO A 70 -3.92 3.40 21.68
C PRO A 70 -3.89 4.65 20.80
N ILE A 71 -3.16 5.71 21.20
CA ILE A 71 -3.08 6.96 20.44
C ILE A 71 -2.31 6.75 19.13
N LEU A 72 -1.14 6.11 19.19
CA LEU A 72 -0.36 5.83 17.97
C LEU A 72 -1.11 4.90 17.02
N THR A 73 -1.81 3.91 17.57
CA THR A 73 -2.66 3.01 16.80
C THR A 73 -3.81 3.76 16.12
N LEU A 74 -4.46 4.68 16.82
CA LEU A 74 -5.51 5.53 16.21
C LEU A 74 -4.94 6.42 15.10
N CYS A 75 -3.82 7.10 15.35
CA CYS A 75 -3.13 7.89 14.33
C CYS A 75 -2.80 7.04 13.08
N ARG A 76 -2.28 5.83 13.28
CA ARG A 76 -1.97 4.91 12.20
C ARG A 76 -3.21 4.50 11.40
N VAL A 77 -4.32 4.19 12.07
CA VAL A 77 -5.59 3.83 11.42
C VAL A 77 -6.07 4.98 10.55
N ILE A 78 -6.05 6.21 11.08
CA ILE A 78 -6.45 7.42 10.34
C ILE A 78 -5.55 7.61 9.11
N LEU A 79 -4.22 7.58 9.29
CA LEU A 79 -3.27 7.76 8.19
C LEU A 79 -3.45 6.69 7.10
N PHE A 80 -3.65 5.44 7.48
CA PHE A 80 -3.84 4.35 6.51
C PHE A 80 -5.17 4.48 5.78
N PHE A 81 -6.27 4.72 6.49
CA PHE A 81 -7.60 4.83 5.92
C PHE A 81 -7.69 5.99 4.93
N PHE A 82 -7.35 7.20 5.38
CA PHE A 82 -7.41 8.39 4.52
C PHE A 82 -6.30 8.40 3.47
N GLY A 83 -5.11 7.90 3.78
CA GLY A 83 -4.02 7.78 2.82
C GLY A 83 -4.43 6.93 1.61
N PHE A 84 -4.91 5.71 1.84
CA PHE A 84 -5.36 4.86 0.72
C PHE A 84 -6.63 5.40 0.04
N SER A 85 -7.49 6.15 0.74
CA SER A 85 -8.59 6.88 0.09
C SER A 85 -8.06 7.85 -0.97
N THR A 86 -6.98 8.60 -0.68
CA THR A 86 -6.38 9.49 -1.69
C THR A 86 -5.80 8.73 -2.87
N PHE A 87 -5.18 7.56 -2.63
CA PHE A 87 -4.69 6.71 -3.73
C PHE A 87 -5.81 6.28 -4.67
N TYR A 88 -6.89 5.73 -4.14
CA TYR A 88 -7.99 5.27 -4.98
C TYR A 88 -8.73 6.41 -5.68
N VAL A 89 -8.86 7.56 -5.04
CA VAL A 89 -9.40 8.77 -5.71
C VAL A 89 -8.50 9.19 -6.87
N SER A 90 -7.19 9.06 -6.77
CA SER A 90 -6.28 9.39 -7.88
C SER A 90 -6.49 8.53 -9.13
N LEU A 91 -6.98 7.29 -8.97
CA LEU A 91 -7.26 6.39 -10.10
C LEU A 91 -8.40 6.86 -10.99
N THR A 92 -9.21 7.82 -10.53
CA THR A 92 -10.25 8.46 -11.36
C THR A 92 -9.66 9.39 -12.44
N VAL A 93 -8.42 9.82 -12.28
CA VAL A 93 -7.75 10.77 -13.19
C VAL A 93 -6.40 10.27 -13.72
N LEU A 94 -5.80 9.27 -13.05
CA LEU A 94 -4.48 8.73 -13.42
C LEU A 94 -4.58 7.31 -13.97
N PRO A 95 -3.72 6.96 -14.94
CA PRO A 95 -3.44 5.57 -15.27
C PRO A 95 -2.93 4.79 -14.06
N LEU A 96 -3.34 3.50 -13.98
CA LEU A 96 -3.00 2.65 -12.85
C LEU A 96 -1.49 2.54 -12.62
N GLY A 97 -0.70 2.36 -13.69
CA GLY A 97 0.76 2.28 -13.62
C GLY A 97 1.39 3.59 -13.12
N THR A 98 0.88 4.75 -13.55
CA THR A 98 1.37 6.07 -13.10
C THR A 98 1.08 6.30 -11.61
N ALA A 99 -0.15 6.03 -11.17
CA ALA A 99 -0.52 6.16 -9.76
C ALA A 99 0.35 5.27 -8.86
N THR A 100 0.57 4.00 -9.26
CA THR A 100 1.43 3.07 -8.54
C THR A 100 2.88 3.56 -8.51
N ALA A 101 3.42 4.05 -9.63
CA ALA A 101 4.79 4.58 -9.68
C ALA A 101 4.99 5.79 -8.74
N LEU A 102 4.02 6.70 -8.70
CA LEU A 102 4.06 7.85 -7.79
C LEU A 102 3.96 7.43 -6.31
N PHE A 103 3.15 6.41 -5.99
CA PHE A 103 3.09 5.86 -4.64
C PHE A 103 4.43 5.26 -4.19
N PHE A 104 5.22 4.74 -5.11
CA PHE A 104 6.55 4.15 -4.81
C PHE A 104 7.64 5.18 -4.45
N VAL A 105 7.28 6.45 -4.22
CA VAL A 105 8.09 7.38 -3.41
C VAL A 105 8.14 6.95 -1.93
N SER A 106 7.22 6.10 -1.48
CA SER A 106 7.09 5.69 -0.08
C SER A 106 8.35 5.08 0.54
N PRO A 107 9.16 4.21 -0.11
CA PRO A 107 10.40 3.72 0.49
C PRO A 107 11.42 4.83 0.78
N PHE A 108 11.44 5.87 -0.04
CA PHE A 108 12.32 7.03 0.17
C PHE A 108 11.84 7.87 1.35
N LEU A 109 10.51 8.08 1.47
CA LEU A 109 9.91 8.76 2.62
C LEU A 109 10.11 7.97 3.92
N ILE A 110 9.97 6.64 3.89
CA ILE A 110 10.27 5.78 5.06
C ILE A 110 11.71 5.98 5.50
N THR A 111 12.66 6.04 4.56
CA THR A 111 14.07 6.30 4.85
C THR A 111 14.25 7.66 5.55
N ILE A 112 13.64 8.72 5.02
CA ILE A 112 13.69 10.06 5.61
C ILE A 112 13.09 10.05 7.03
N PHE A 113 11.93 9.44 7.21
CA PHE A 113 11.26 9.38 8.50
C PHE A 113 11.98 8.49 9.52
N ALA A 114 12.64 7.41 9.08
CA ALA A 114 13.49 6.60 9.95
C ALA A 114 14.65 7.42 10.52
N TYR A 115 15.25 8.30 9.73
CA TYR A 115 16.27 9.23 10.21
C TYR A 115 15.72 10.17 11.30
N PHE A 116 14.56 10.80 11.08
CA PHE A 116 14.02 11.78 12.01
C PHE A 116 13.39 11.14 13.26
N PHE A 117 12.56 10.11 13.11
CA PHE A 117 11.76 9.54 14.19
C PHE A 117 12.46 8.39 14.91
N LEU A 118 13.18 7.54 14.19
CA LEU A 118 13.89 6.38 14.76
C LEU A 118 15.37 6.69 15.04
N LYS A 119 15.84 7.89 14.65
CA LYS A 119 17.24 8.34 14.80
C LYS A 119 18.26 7.38 14.13
N GLU A 120 17.84 6.73 13.06
CA GLU A 120 18.73 5.86 12.28
C GLU A 120 19.82 6.68 11.58
N LYS A 121 21.05 6.16 11.59
CA LYS A 121 22.18 6.80 10.90
C LYS A 121 22.16 6.45 9.42
N ILE A 122 21.87 7.43 8.57
CA ILE A 122 21.81 7.26 7.11
C ILE A 122 23.05 7.83 6.47
N GLY A 123 23.79 6.99 5.75
CA GLY A 123 25.01 7.40 5.05
C GLY A 123 24.74 8.24 3.78
N PRO A 124 25.75 9.00 3.29
CA PRO A 124 25.56 9.92 2.15
C PRO A 124 25.13 9.22 0.86
N ARG A 125 25.54 7.97 0.64
CA ARG A 125 25.14 7.19 -0.54
C ARG A 125 23.65 6.84 -0.53
N ARG A 126 23.07 6.60 0.66
CA ARG A 126 21.64 6.33 0.81
C ARG A 126 20.84 7.61 0.58
N TRP A 127 21.34 8.77 1.03
CA TRP A 127 20.77 10.08 0.72
C TRP A 127 20.78 10.39 -0.78
N ALA A 128 21.88 10.08 -1.47
CA ALA A 128 21.97 10.24 -2.93
C ALA A 128 20.93 9.38 -3.66
N ALA A 129 20.75 8.13 -3.24
CA ALA A 129 19.75 7.26 -3.84
C ALA A 129 18.30 7.75 -3.58
N VAL A 130 18.03 8.29 -2.38
CA VAL A 130 16.76 8.95 -2.08
C VAL A 130 16.52 10.13 -3.04
N ALA A 131 17.50 10.99 -3.24
CA ALA A 131 17.40 12.12 -4.18
C ALA A 131 17.13 11.65 -5.62
N ILE A 132 17.83 10.60 -6.09
CA ILE A 132 17.61 10.01 -7.42
C ILE A 132 16.19 9.45 -7.54
N GLY A 133 15.69 8.78 -6.50
CA GLY A 133 14.32 8.28 -6.46
C GLY A 133 13.28 9.39 -6.61
N PHE A 134 13.46 10.54 -5.94
CA PHE A 134 12.60 11.71 -6.12
C PHE A 134 12.67 12.30 -7.53
N ILE A 135 13.82 12.26 -8.20
CA ILE A 135 13.92 12.63 -9.62
C ILE A 135 13.07 11.69 -10.48
N GLY A 136 13.10 10.39 -10.21
CA GLY A 136 12.23 9.41 -10.89
C GLY A 136 10.74 9.73 -10.71
N VAL A 137 10.31 10.08 -9.50
CA VAL A 137 8.93 10.50 -9.21
C VAL A 137 8.56 11.78 -9.97
N TYR A 138 9.44 12.77 -10.01
CA TYR A 138 9.23 14.02 -10.76
C TYR A 138 9.05 13.75 -12.27
N ILE A 139 9.89 12.87 -12.84
CA ILE A 139 9.77 12.47 -14.26
C ILE A 139 8.45 11.73 -14.52
N THR A 140 8.04 10.83 -13.60
CA THR A 140 6.75 10.10 -13.71
C THR A 140 5.56 11.06 -13.64
N LEU A 141 5.61 12.05 -12.73
CA LEU A 141 4.56 13.05 -12.56
C LEU A 141 4.41 13.92 -13.81
N ASN A 142 5.52 14.15 -14.52
CA ASN A 142 5.57 14.94 -15.76
C ASN A 142 4.72 16.21 -15.67
N PRO A 143 5.01 17.15 -14.73
CA PRO A 143 4.14 18.27 -14.45
C PRO A 143 4.08 19.25 -15.63
N ASP A 144 2.91 19.43 -16.21
CA ASP A 144 2.62 20.53 -17.13
C ASP A 144 2.08 21.70 -16.30
N PHE A 145 2.90 22.72 -16.06
CA PHE A 145 2.53 23.86 -15.21
C PHE A 145 1.38 24.71 -15.80
N GLY A 146 1.06 24.54 -17.11
CA GLY A 146 -0.07 25.22 -17.73
C GLY A 146 -1.43 24.57 -17.42
N ASN A 147 -1.46 23.24 -17.29
CA ASN A 147 -2.68 22.44 -17.09
C ASN A 147 -2.48 21.35 -16.01
N PHE A 148 -1.84 21.71 -14.88
CA PHE A 148 -1.51 20.73 -13.85
C PHE A 148 -2.75 20.25 -13.10
N ASN A 149 -3.01 18.94 -13.14
CA ASN A 149 -4.06 18.33 -12.33
C ASN A 149 -3.55 18.02 -10.92
N TYR A 150 -3.98 18.79 -9.93
CA TYR A 150 -3.58 18.60 -8.51
C TYR A 150 -3.94 17.22 -7.94
N LEU A 151 -4.92 16.52 -8.50
CA LEU A 151 -5.26 15.14 -8.09
C LEU A 151 -4.12 14.17 -8.40
N SER A 152 -3.19 14.52 -9.30
CA SER A 152 -1.97 13.73 -9.55
C SER A 152 -1.00 13.70 -8.36
N LEU A 153 -1.15 14.57 -7.38
CA LEU A 153 -0.38 14.54 -6.14
C LEU A 153 -0.94 13.58 -5.09
N LEU A 154 -2.15 13.08 -5.26
CA LEU A 154 -2.82 12.21 -4.28
C LEU A 154 -2.06 10.89 -4.00
N PRO A 155 -1.43 10.20 -4.98
CA PRO A 155 -0.61 9.02 -4.69
C PRO A 155 0.61 9.34 -3.82
N ILE A 156 1.19 10.55 -3.98
CA ILE A 156 2.32 11.01 -3.15
C ILE A 156 1.84 11.29 -1.71
N LEU A 157 0.65 11.89 -1.56
CA LEU A 157 0.02 12.07 -0.25
C LEU A 157 -0.27 10.72 0.42
N CYS A 158 -0.77 9.73 -0.34
CA CYS A 158 -0.92 8.37 0.14
C CYS A 158 0.43 7.79 0.61
N ALA A 159 1.48 7.93 -0.20
CA ALA A 159 2.82 7.46 0.14
C ALA A 159 3.35 8.09 1.44
N LEU A 160 3.07 9.36 1.68
CA LEU A 160 3.42 10.07 2.90
C LEU A 160 2.67 9.48 4.11
N CYS A 161 1.36 9.32 4.02
CA CYS A 161 0.53 8.71 5.07
C CYS A 161 0.95 7.26 5.35
N TYR A 162 1.19 6.48 4.30
CA TYR A 162 1.70 5.11 4.39
C TYR A 162 3.05 5.06 5.10
N SER A 163 3.99 5.91 4.72
CA SER A 163 5.34 5.95 5.28
C SER A 163 5.32 6.30 6.78
N LEU A 164 4.53 7.29 7.19
CA LEU A 164 4.31 7.60 8.61
C LEU A 164 3.70 6.43 9.36
N SER A 165 2.73 5.73 8.74
CA SER A 165 2.10 4.53 9.33
C SER A 165 3.12 3.42 9.54
N MET A 166 4.06 3.20 8.60
CA MET A 166 5.13 2.21 8.73
C MET A 166 6.09 2.55 9.88
N ILE A 167 6.41 3.82 10.09
CA ILE A 167 7.20 4.26 11.24
C ILE A 167 6.46 3.99 12.55
N ILE A 168 5.15 4.27 12.62
CA ILE A 168 4.35 3.98 13.81
C ILE A 168 4.32 2.47 14.10
N ILE A 169 4.17 1.63 13.07
CA ILE A 169 4.26 0.16 13.20
C ILE A 169 5.59 -0.22 13.84
N LYS A 170 6.70 0.34 13.37
CA LYS A 170 8.02 0.06 13.91
C LYS A 170 8.15 0.51 15.38
N MET A 171 7.64 1.69 15.72
CA MET A 171 7.66 2.22 17.08
C MET A 171 6.81 1.41 18.08
N THR A 172 5.77 0.73 17.61
CA THR A 172 4.82 -0.02 18.45
C THR A 172 5.06 -1.53 18.43
N SER A 173 5.99 -2.02 17.59
CA SER A 173 6.23 -3.45 17.37
C SER A 173 6.82 -4.21 18.56
N ASP A 174 7.28 -3.51 19.60
CA ASP A 174 7.83 -4.10 20.83
C ASP A 174 6.73 -4.75 21.69
N LYS A 175 5.50 -4.23 21.66
CA LYS A 175 4.38 -4.71 22.47
C LYS A 175 3.17 -5.15 21.65
N ASP A 176 2.94 -4.56 20.49
CA ASP A 176 1.80 -4.88 19.64
C ASP A 176 2.22 -5.84 18.51
N SER A 177 1.60 -7.01 18.50
CA SER A 177 1.81 -7.97 17.40
C SER A 177 1.25 -7.44 16.08
N VAL A 178 1.78 -7.93 14.95
CA VAL A 178 1.28 -7.60 13.61
C VAL A 178 -0.22 -7.90 13.49
N TYR A 179 -0.69 -8.98 14.12
CA TYR A 179 -2.12 -9.33 14.14
C TYR A 179 -2.95 -8.29 14.88
N THR A 180 -2.52 -7.85 16.07
CA THR A 180 -3.18 -6.77 16.83
C THR A 180 -3.28 -5.50 15.99
N GLN A 181 -2.20 -5.14 15.31
CA GLN A 181 -2.15 -3.96 14.46
C GLN A 181 -3.06 -4.08 13.23
N THR A 182 -3.17 -5.26 12.63
CA THR A 182 -4.07 -5.52 11.50
C THR A 182 -5.53 -5.47 11.95
N PHE A 183 -5.86 -6.07 13.09
CA PHE A 183 -7.22 -6.04 13.64
C PHE A 183 -7.69 -4.64 13.98
N THR A 184 -6.86 -3.86 14.65
CA THR A 184 -7.21 -2.46 15.00
C THR A 184 -7.43 -1.62 13.75
N PHE A 185 -6.68 -1.88 12.67
CA PHE A 185 -6.91 -1.23 11.39
C PHE A 185 -8.28 -1.58 10.81
N TYR A 186 -8.64 -2.87 10.74
CA TYR A 186 -9.93 -3.28 10.18
C TYR A 186 -11.11 -2.76 10.99
N ILE A 187 -11.04 -2.82 12.32
CA ILE A 187 -12.08 -2.26 13.19
C ILE A 187 -12.23 -0.76 12.95
N GLY A 188 -11.12 -0.03 12.88
CA GLY A 188 -11.15 1.41 12.61
C GLY A 188 -11.63 1.76 11.20
N ALA A 189 -11.27 0.97 10.19
CA ALA A 189 -11.74 1.18 8.83
C ALA A 189 -13.26 0.92 8.70
N ILE A 190 -13.79 -0.12 9.36
CA ILE A 190 -15.24 -0.36 9.46
C ILE A 190 -15.92 0.83 10.16
N PHE A 191 -15.37 1.28 11.28
CA PHE A 191 -15.92 2.40 12.04
C PHE A 191 -15.98 3.69 11.21
N PHE A 192 -14.89 4.06 10.53
CA PHE A 192 -14.89 5.23 9.66
C PHE A 192 -15.85 5.07 8.47
N SER A 193 -15.90 3.88 7.85
CA SER A 193 -16.84 3.64 6.75
C SER A 193 -18.29 3.78 7.19
N ILE A 194 -18.64 3.32 8.40
CA ILE A 194 -19.99 3.49 8.96
C ILE A 194 -20.27 5.00 9.21
N ILE A 195 -19.32 5.76 9.73
CA ILE A 195 -19.48 7.21 9.89
C ILE A 195 -19.75 7.87 8.53
N PHE A 196 -18.98 7.53 7.51
CA PHE A 196 -19.20 8.06 6.16
C PHE A 196 -20.55 7.67 5.58
N TYR A 197 -21.04 6.45 5.87
CA TYR A 197 -22.39 6.07 5.49
C TYR A 197 -23.45 7.03 6.04
N PHE A 198 -23.39 7.37 7.33
CA PHE A 198 -24.36 8.28 7.95
C PHE A 198 -24.21 9.74 7.48
N ILE A 199 -23.05 10.16 7.02
CA ILE A 199 -22.80 11.56 6.59
C ILE A 199 -23.12 11.75 5.11
N ILE A 200 -22.71 10.81 4.24
CA ILE A 200 -22.76 10.99 2.78
C ILE A 200 -23.42 9.83 2.04
N GLY A 201 -23.83 8.76 2.73
CA GLY A 201 -24.33 7.54 2.09
C GLY A 201 -25.66 7.69 1.35
N ASP A 202 -26.43 8.72 1.65
CA ASP A 202 -27.67 9.05 0.95
C ASP A 202 -27.45 9.76 -0.41
N GLY A 203 -26.21 10.21 -0.67
CA GLY A 203 -25.83 10.87 -1.92
C GLY A 203 -26.26 12.34 -2.04
N GLN A 204 -26.78 12.95 -0.96
CA GLN A 204 -27.28 14.34 -0.98
C GLN A 204 -26.20 15.39 -1.39
N TYR A 205 -24.93 15.08 -1.15
CA TYR A 205 -23.79 15.95 -1.47
C TYR A 205 -23.21 15.72 -2.87
N ASN A 206 -23.75 14.75 -3.63
CA ASN A 206 -23.27 14.45 -4.99
C ASN A 206 -23.82 15.44 -6.03
N THR A 207 -23.42 16.70 -5.89
CA THR A 207 -23.90 17.82 -6.73
C THR A 207 -22.90 18.21 -7.82
N ILE A 208 -21.67 17.71 -7.78
CA ILE A 208 -20.58 18.07 -8.68
C ILE A 208 -20.37 16.94 -9.70
N ASP A 209 -20.46 17.26 -10.97
CA ASP A 209 -20.20 16.31 -12.06
C ASP A 209 -18.70 16.18 -12.32
N HIS A 210 -17.99 15.57 -11.38
CA HIS A 210 -16.57 15.24 -11.49
C HIS A 210 -16.33 13.81 -10.99
N PRO A 211 -15.57 12.95 -11.71
CA PRO A 211 -15.39 11.54 -11.36
C PRO A 211 -14.92 11.30 -9.93
N ALA A 212 -13.95 12.10 -9.43
CA ALA A 212 -13.46 11.99 -8.07
C ALA A 212 -14.52 12.33 -7.01
N SER A 213 -15.37 13.34 -7.26
CA SER A 213 -16.47 13.71 -6.36
C SER A 213 -17.55 12.63 -6.36
N GLN A 214 -17.93 12.15 -7.53
CA GLN A 214 -18.90 11.06 -7.68
C GLN A 214 -18.42 9.78 -6.98
N PHE A 215 -17.12 9.44 -7.08
CA PHE A 215 -16.56 8.28 -6.41
C PHE A 215 -16.65 8.35 -4.88
N ILE A 216 -16.59 9.54 -4.28
CA ILE A 216 -16.70 9.73 -2.84
C ILE A 216 -18.16 9.87 -2.40
N LEU A 217 -18.96 10.68 -3.14
CA LEU A 217 -20.25 11.22 -2.68
C LEU A 217 -21.47 10.50 -3.27
N ARG A 218 -21.25 9.50 -4.12
CA ARG A 218 -22.35 8.71 -4.72
C ARG A 218 -23.17 8.02 -3.64
N LYS A 219 -24.49 7.93 -3.87
CA LYS A 219 -25.40 7.18 -3.02
C LYS A 219 -24.99 5.71 -2.92
N TRP A 220 -25.02 5.17 -1.71
CA TRP A 220 -24.63 3.79 -1.43
C TRP A 220 -25.77 2.81 -1.72
N PHE A 221 -25.40 1.57 -1.95
CA PHE A 221 -26.30 0.43 -2.16
C PHE A 221 -27.28 0.61 -3.34
N VAL A 222 -26.84 1.36 -4.35
CA VAL A 222 -27.46 1.40 -5.65
C VAL A 222 -26.81 0.33 -6.51
N ASP A 223 -27.58 -0.44 -7.26
CA ASP A 223 -27.10 -1.53 -8.15
C ASP A 223 -26.18 -2.55 -7.44
N LEU A 224 -26.54 -2.89 -6.19
CA LEU A 224 -25.74 -3.76 -5.33
C LEU A 224 -25.56 -5.16 -5.94
N GLU A 225 -26.57 -5.69 -6.65
CA GLU A 225 -26.55 -7.02 -7.25
C GLU A 225 -25.38 -7.19 -8.25
N GLU A 226 -25.06 -6.15 -9.01
CA GLU A 226 -23.98 -6.20 -9.99
C GLU A 226 -22.61 -5.95 -9.35
N SER A 227 -22.53 -5.10 -8.34
CA SER A 227 -21.27 -4.62 -7.76
C SER A 227 -20.77 -5.44 -6.56
N ILE A 228 -21.67 -6.13 -5.84
CA ILE A 228 -21.33 -6.83 -4.60
C ILE A 228 -20.19 -7.85 -4.77
N TRP A 229 -20.20 -8.60 -5.88
CA TRP A 229 -19.18 -9.62 -6.13
C TRP A 229 -17.81 -9.02 -6.36
N LEU A 230 -17.72 -7.87 -7.01
CA LEU A 230 -16.47 -7.13 -7.19
C LEU A 230 -15.96 -6.56 -5.86
N MET A 231 -16.85 -6.04 -5.02
CA MET A 231 -16.48 -5.56 -3.68
C MET A 231 -16.00 -6.72 -2.78
N ILE A 232 -16.66 -7.87 -2.82
CA ILE A 232 -16.19 -9.08 -2.13
C ILE A 232 -14.84 -9.53 -2.67
N ALA A 233 -14.65 -9.51 -3.99
CA ALA A 233 -13.39 -9.85 -4.62
C ALA A 233 -12.24 -8.95 -4.15
N THR A 234 -12.46 -7.64 -3.92
CA THR A 234 -11.43 -6.77 -3.34
C THR A 234 -11.07 -7.16 -1.91
N GLY A 235 -12.01 -7.66 -1.09
CA GLY A 235 -11.75 -8.17 0.24
C GLY A 235 -10.96 -9.49 0.23
N ILE A 236 -11.30 -10.40 -0.68
CA ILE A 236 -10.60 -11.67 -0.85
C ILE A 236 -9.17 -11.43 -1.34
N THR A 237 -9.00 -10.61 -2.38
CA THR A 237 -7.68 -10.30 -2.95
C THR A 237 -6.79 -9.58 -1.94
N ALA A 238 -7.33 -8.61 -1.18
CA ALA A 238 -6.60 -7.96 -0.10
C ALA A 238 -6.08 -8.96 0.93
N THR A 239 -6.96 -9.86 1.40
CA THR A 239 -6.59 -10.86 2.40
C THR A 239 -5.53 -11.82 1.85
N LEU A 240 -5.71 -12.31 0.63
CA LEU A 240 -4.77 -13.22 -0.02
C LEU A 240 -3.39 -12.57 -0.19
N ALA A 241 -3.34 -11.33 -0.69
CA ALA A 241 -2.10 -10.59 -0.86
C ALA A 241 -1.37 -10.38 0.48
N PHE A 242 -2.09 -9.97 1.53
CA PHE A 242 -1.50 -9.82 2.87
C PHE A 242 -1.01 -11.14 3.45
N LEU A 243 -1.74 -12.24 3.30
CA LEU A 243 -1.31 -13.54 3.77
C LEU A 243 -0.04 -14.01 3.04
N CYS A 244 0.04 -13.82 1.73
CA CYS A 244 1.25 -14.12 0.95
C CYS A 244 2.43 -13.27 1.42
N LEU A 245 2.22 -11.95 1.56
CA LEU A 245 3.22 -10.98 2.02
C LEU A 245 3.78 -11.36 3.40
N PHE A 246 2.91 -11.53 4.39
CA PHE A 246 3.33 -11.89 5.74
C PHE A 246 4.01 -13.25 5.82
N THR A 247 3.51 -14.24 5.07
CA THR A 247 4.14 -15.56 5.02
C THR A 247 5.53 -15.46 4.41
N ALA A 248 5.70 -14.71 3.31
CA ALA A 248 7.01 -14.51 2.69
C ALA A 248 8.03 -13.94 3.68
N TYR A 249 7.66 -12.87 4.39
CA TYR A 249 8.53 -12.25 5.41
C TYR A 249 8.77 -13.12 6.63
N SER A 250 7.89 -14.08 6.92
CA SER A 250 8.07 -15.00 8.05
C SER A 250 9.02 -16.16 7.73
N ILE A 251 9.09 -16.62 6.47
CA ILE A 251 9.87 -17.80 6.08
C ILE A 251 11.20 -17.47 5.40
N ALA A 252 11.35 -16.26 4.85
CA ALA A 252 12.54 -15.83 4.13
C ALA A 252 13.15 -14.58 4.78
N SER A 253 14.43 -14.32 4.51
CA SER A 253 15.08 -13.09 4.95
C SER A 253 14.41 -11.88 4.29
N PRO A 254 13.99 -10.85 5.05
CA PRO A 254 13.50 -9.59 4.50
C PRO A 254 14.43 -9.01 3.44
N ALA A 255 15.73 -9.15 3.69
CA ALA A 255 16.80 -8.76 2.79
C ALA A 255 16.80 -9.49 1.43
N VAL A 256 16.10 -10.58 1.28
CA VAL A 256 15.99 -11.30 0.01
C VAL A 256 14.67 -10.99 -0.70
N VAL A 257 13.59 -10.81 0.06
CA VAL A 257 12.25 -10.71 -0.52
C VAL A 257 11.82 -9.28 -0.84
N SER A 258 12.26 -8.27 -0.06
CA SER A 258 11.79 -6.90 -0.25
C SER A 258 12.08 -6.26 -1.63
N PRO A 259 13.18 -6.56 -2.36
CA PRO A 259 13.36 -6.04 -3.71
C PRO A 259 12.28 -6.49 -4.70
N PHE A 260 11.68 -7.64 -4.44
CA PHE A 260 10.64 -8.19 -5.31
C PHE A 260 9.28 -7.48 -5.14
N GLU A 261 9.10 -6.65 -4.11
CA GLU A 261 7.93 -5.76 -4.00
C GLU A 261 7.84 -4.77 -5.15
N TYR A 262 8.99 -4.33 -5.70
CA TYR A 262 9.00 -3.48 -6.89
C TYR A 262 8.39 -4.15 -8.13
N SER A 263 8.13 -5.47 -8.12
CA SER A 263 7.43 -6.16 -9.20
C SER A 263 6.01 -5.64 -9.42
N ILE A 264 5.38 -4.99 -8.45
CA ILE A 264 4.08 -4.34 -8.63
C ILE A 264 4.14 -3.25 -9.72
N LEU A 265 5.31 -2.60 -9.89
CA LEU A 265 5.54 -1.60 -10.93
C LEU A 265 5.60 -2.21 -12.35
N LEU A 266 5.64 -3.54 -12.47
CA LEU A 266 5.45 -4.27 -13.72
C LEU A 266 3.98 -4.69 -13.88
N TRP A 267 3.37 -5.20 -12.79
CA TRP A 267 2.00 -5.72 -12.83
C TRP A 267 0.97 -4.60 -13.01
N SER A 268 1.11 -3.47 -12.33
CA SER A 268 0.13 -2.37 -12.42
C SER A 268 0.02 -1.76 -13.82
N PRO A 269 1.12 -1.37 -14.51
CA PRO A 269 1.01 -0.91 -15.89
C PRO A 269 0.50 -2.00 -16.84
N LEU A 270 0.84 -3.27 -16.61
CA LEU A 270 0.38 -4.39 -17.43
C LEU A 270 -1.14 -4.56 -17.32
N ILE A 271 -1.70 -4.50 -16.11
CA ILE A 271 -3.14 -4.54 -15.86
C ILE A 271 -3.81 -3.31 -16.45
N GLY A 272 -3.21 -2.12 -16.28
CA GLY A 272 -3.67 -0.88 -16.88
C GLY A 272 -3.79 -0.99 -18.39
N TRP A 273 -2.79 -1.57 -19.04
CA TRP A 273 -2.80 -1.77 -20.49
C TRP A 273 -3.84 -2.81 -20.95
N ILE A 274 -3.88 -3.98 -20.30
CA ILE A 274 -4.77 -5.09 -20.73
C ILE A 274 -6.24 -4.75 -20.53
N TYR A 275 -6.62 -4.20 -19.37
CA TYR A 275 -8.03 -4.00 -19.02
C TYR A 275 -8.55 -2.59 -19.33
N PHE A 276 -7.69 -1.57 -19.22
CA PHE A 276 -8.08 -0.17 -19.38
C PHE A 276 -7.52 0.49 -20.64
N GLN A 277 -6.73 -0.25 -21.45
CA GLN A 277 -6.06 0.26 -22.65
C GLN A 277 -5.13 1.45 -22.36
N GLU A 278 -4.62 1.53 -21.12
CA GLU A 278 -3.73 2.59 -20.64
C GLU A 278 -2.28 2.26 -21.01
N ILE A 279 -1.78 2.86 -22.08
CA ILE A 279 -0.37 2.72 -22.46
C ILE A 279 0.46 3.66 -21.59
N PRO A 280 1.44 3.14 -20.81
CA PRO A 280 2.32 3.99 -20.02
C PRO A 280 3.09 4.96 -20.89
N SER A 281 3.13 6.23 -20.51
CA SER A 281 3.96 7.22 -21.21
C SER A 281 5.45 6.90 -21.07
N LEU A 282 6.26 7.39 -21.99
CA LEU A 282 7.73 7.24 -21.91
C LEU A 282 8.27 7.77 -20.59
N ASN A 283 7.74 8.90 -20.11
CA ASN A 283 8.12 9.48 -18.82
C ASN A 283 7.78 8.55 -17.65
N THR A 284 6.61 7.89 -17.67
CA THR A 284 6.25 6.88 -16.66
C THR A 284 7.23 5.71 -16.68
N ILE A 285 7.60 5.19 -17.85
CA ILE A 285 8.54 4.07 -17.99
C ILE A 285 9.92 4.47 -17.44
N VAL A 286 10.45 5.62 -17.86
CA VAL A 286 11.76 6.12 -17.41
C VAL A 286 11.74 6.37 -15.89
N GLY A 287 10.68 6.98 -15.39
CA GLY A 287 10.51 7.22 -13.95
C GLY A 287 10.48 5.93 -13.14
N ILE A 288 9.74 4.91 -13.58
CA ILE A 288 9.71 3.58 -12.95
C ILE A 288 11.12 2.96 -12.91
N LEU A 289 11.87 3.01 -14.02
CA LEU A 289 13.22 2.46 -14.06
C LEU A 289 14.15 3.15 -13.05
N ILE A 290 14.05 4.47 -12.90
CA ILE A 290 14.84 5.24 -11.93
C ILE A 290 14.43 4.89 -10.50
N ILE A 291 13.12 4.84 -10.21
CA ILE A 291 12.57 4.50 -8.88
C ILE A 291 13.04 3.10 -8.46
N VAL A 292 12.85 2.10 -9.35
CA VAL A 292 13.27 0.72 -9.07
C VAL A 292 14.77 0.61 -8.85
N SER A 293 15.56 1.22 -9.74
CA SER A 293 17.03 1.16 -9.66
C SER A 293 17.55 1.79 -8.36
N SER A 294 17.02 2.96 -7.98
CA SER A 294 17.42 3.65 -6.74
C SER A 294 16.97 2.90 -5.49
N GLY A 295 15.75 2.34 -5.49
CA GLY A 295 15.24 1.54 -4.37
C GLY A 295 16.01 0.23 -4.17
N VAL A 296 16.28 -0.50 -5.24
CA VAL A 296 17.13 -1.72 -5.20
C VAL A 296 18.55 -1.39 -4.73
N TYR A 297 19.12 -0.25 -5.17
CA TYR A 297 20.43 0.20 -4.70
C TYR A 297 20.46 0.47 -3.19
N ILE A 298 19.47 1.19 -2.64
CA ILE A 298 19.34 1.40 -1.18
C ILE A 298 19.36 0.06 -0.46
N PHE A 299 18.52 -0.86 -0.92
CA PHE A 299 18.37 -2.17 -0.33
C PHE A 299 19.67 -3.01 -0.34
N MET A 300 20.36 -3.07 -1.48
CA MET A 300 21.65 -3.78 -1.59
C MET A 300 22.71 -3.22 -0.62
N ARG A 301 22.69 -1.90 -0.40
CA ARG A 301 23.61 -1.24 0.54
C ARG A 301 23.28 -1.54 2.00
N GLU A 302 22.01 -1.58 2.38
CA GLU A 302 21.59 -2.00 3.74
C GLU A 302 22.08 -3.41 4.04
N LYS A 303 21.82 -4.35 3.12
CA LYS A 303 22.27 -5.73 3.26
C LYS A 303 23.79 -5.85 3.42
N ALA A 304 24.57 -5.08 2.66
CA ALA A 304 26.03 -5.10 2.77
C ALA A 304 26.50 -4.55 4.13
N GLN A 305 25.83 -3.53 4.66
CA GLN A 305 26.16 -2.92 5.96
C GLN A 305 25.81 -3.84 7.13
N ASP A 306 24.67 -4.52 7.08
CA ASP A 306 24.28 -5.53 8.10
C ASP A 306 25.24 -6.71 8.12
N GLN A 307 25.74 -7.17 6.97
CA GLN A 307 26.74 -8.24 6.89
C GLN A 307 28.09 -7.83 7.49
N LEU A 308 28.53 -6.59 7.28
CA LEU A 308 29.76 -6.07 7.88
C LEU A 308 29.67 -6.00 9.41
N ILE A 309 28.53 -5.52 9.94
CA ILE A 309 28.31 -5.47 11.39
C ILE A 309 28.26 -6.87 12.01
N ALA A 310 27.65 -7.84 11.31
CA ALA A 310 27.58 -9.23 11.77
C ALA A 310 28.95 -9.93 11.78
N THR A 311 29.86 -9.55 10.86
CA THR A 311 31.22 -10.10 10.82
C THR A 311 32.17 -9.41 11.80
N GLU A 312 31.94 -8.14 12.15
CA GLU A 312 32.74 -7.41 13.14
C GLU A 312 32.37 -7.73 14.60
N LYS A 313 31.21 -8.32 14.86
CA LYS A 313 30.77 -8.84 16.17
C LYS A 313 30.51 -10.32 16.10
N PRO A 314 31.52 -11.19 16.06
CA PRO A 314 31.29 -12.62 16.22
C PRO A 314 30.70 -12.84 17.61
N LEU A 315 29.54 -13.53 17.65
CA LEU A 315 28.90 -13.95 18.88
C LEU A 315 29.91 -14.73 19.72
N ARG A 316 30.30 -14.17 20.88
CA ARG A 316 31.02 -14.88 21.93
C ARG A 316 30.03 -15.69 22.74
#